data_f980d5b8e689aae00989290791f4b6d5
#
_entry.id   f980d5b8e689aae00989290791f4b6d5
#
_cell.length_a   1.000
_cell.length_b   1.000
_cell.length_c   1.000
_cell.angle_alpha   90.00
_cell.angle_beta   90.00
_cell.angle_gamma   90.00
#
_symmetry.space_group_name_H-M   'P 1'
#
loop_
_entity.id
_entity.type
_entity.pdbx_description
1 polymer ?
#
loop_
_entity_poly.entity_id
_entity_poly.type
_entity_poly.pdbx_seq_one_letter_code
_entity_poly.pdbx_strand_id
1 'polypeptide(L)'
;MVEQALKDKRLKKGDTIIEATGGNTGIGLAIASNLYDLNLILCVPDNFSKTKIETLKFYGAKVLLADHTKGNDCHIKLVKNMLKENPKLINLDQFTNNANPQIHYNQTGSEILSAMKNRVDYFISVIGSGGTITGVGKCLKDNIKNVKIIGVEPLGCDILNNIFIPHKIQATASWHKTTFYYFEFN
;
A
#
# COMPACT_ATOMS: atom_id res chain seq x y z
N MET A 1 1.16 -5.45 7.92
CA MET A 1 0.18 -4.54 8.55
C MET A 1 -0.79 -5.30 9.45
N VAL A 2 -1.52 -6.31 8.97
CA VAL A 2 -2.49 -7.09 9.79
C VAL A 2 -1.81 -7.71 11.01
N GLU A 3 -0.76 -8.50 10.82
CA GLU A 3 -0.03 -9.16 11.92
C GLU A 3 0.51 -8.16 12.96
N GLN A 4 1.02 -7.01 12.50
CA GLN A 4 1.48 -5.97 13.42
C GLN A 4 0.32 -5.39 14.22
N ALA A 5 -0.83 -5.13 13.57
CA ALA A 5 -2.01 -4.63 14.28
C ALA A 5 -2.58 -5.63 15.30
N LEU A 6 -2.48 -6.94 15.01
CA LEU A 6 -2.83 -8.00 15.97
C LEU A 6 -1.85 -8.04 17.15
N LYS A 7 -0.54 -7.96 16.89
CA LYS A 7 0.50 -7.88 17.95
C LYS A 7 0.30 -6.67 18.85
N ASP A 8 -0.01 -5.53 18.27
CA ASP A 8 -0.26 -4.27 18.97
C ASP A 8 -1.64 -4.23 19.64
N LYS A 9 -2.44 -5.29 19.52
CA LYS A 9 -3.82 -5.36 20.04
C LYS A 9 -4.77 -4.28 19.48
N ARG A 10 -4.42 -3.72 18.30
CA ARG A 10 -5.30 -2.81 17.53
C ARG A 10 -6.33 -3.57 16.70
N LEU A 11 -6.09 -4.86 16.46
CA LEU A 11 -6.99 -5.80 15.81
C LEU A 11 -7.16 -7.04 16.70
N LYS A 12 -8.35 -7.64 16.65
CA LYS A 12 -8.67 -8.93 17.24
C LYS A 12 -9.63 -9.68 16.30
N LYS A 13 -9.75 -10.99 16.47
CA LYS A 13 -10.71 -11.84 15.78
C LYS A 13 -12.12 -11.23 15.78
N GLY A 14 -12.76 -11.21 14.63
CA GLY A 14 -14.10 -10.66 14.41
C GLY A 14 -14.14 -9.16 14.12
N ASP A 15 -13.03 -8.44 14.27
CA ASP A 15 -12.96 -7.02 13.90
C ASP A 15 -13.10 -6.82 12.38
N THR A 16 -13.50 -5.63 11.99
CA THR A 16 -13.71 -5.26 10.59
C THR A 16 -12.65 -4.27 10.12
N ILE A 17 -11.84 -4.69 9.16
CA ILE A 17 -10.91 -3.81 8.44
C ILE A 17 -11.67 -3.12 7.31
N ILE A 18 -11.41 -1.82 7.12
CA ILE A 18 -11.84 -1.07 5.95
C ILE A 18 -10.63 -0.43 5.26
N GLU A 19 -10.51 -0.57 3.93
CA GLU A 19 -9.38 -0.03 3.18
C GLU A 19 -9.81 0.49 1.81
N ALA A 20 -9.15 1.57 1.37
CA ALA A 20 -9.34 2.16 0.04
C ALA A 20 -8.32 1.56 -0.93
N THR A 21 -8.64 0.43 -1.54
CA THR A 21 -7.73 -0.22 -2.49
C THR A 21 -8.44 -1.26 -3.35
N GLY A 22 -8.17 -1.28 -4.63
CA GLY A 22 -8.58 -2.34 -5.56
C GLY A 22 -7.38 -3.15 -6.10
N GLY A 23 -6.16 -2.86 -5.63
CA GLY A 23 -4.93 -3.51 -6.08
C GLY A 23 -4.53 -4.72 -5.23
N ASN A 24 -3.25 -5.08 -5.33
CA ASN A 24 -2.66 -6.23 -4.63
C ASN A 24 -2.78 -6.13 -3.11
N THR A 25 -2.76 -4.92 -2.54
CA THR A 25 -3.01 -4.71 -1.11
C THR A 25 -4.38 -5.23 -0.70
N GLY A 26 -5.42 -5.01 -1.51
CA GLY A 26 -6.76 -5.54 -1.26
C GLY A 26 -6.80 -7.07 -1.24
N ILE A 27 -6.10 -7.72 -2.18
CA ILE A 27 -5.98 -9.18 -2.23
C ILE A 27 -5.23 -9.69 -0.99
N GLY A 28 -4.09 -9.08 -0.65
CA GLY A 28 -3.32 -9.44 0.54
C GLY A 28 -4.11 -9.28 1.83
N LEU A 29 -4.90 -8.20 1.95
CA LEU A 29 -5.79 -7.99 3.09
C LEU A 29 -6.90 -9.04 3.14
N ALA A 30 -7.48 -9.44 1.99
CA ALA A 30 -8.52 -10.46 1.95
C ALA A 30 -7.99 -11.83 2.40
N ILE A 31 -6.81 -12.23 1.92
CA ILE A 31 -6.15 -13.46 2.36
C ILE A 31 -5.85 -13.42 3.86
N ALA A 32 -5.26 -12.32 4.35
CA ALA A 32 -4.95 -12.16 5.76
C ALA A 32 -6.23 -12.13 6.63
N SER A 33 -7.30 -11.49 6.17
CA SER A 33 -8.56 -11.45 6.91
C SER A 33 -9.17 -12.84 7.07
N ASN A 34 -9.12 -13.69 6.03
CA ASN A 34 -9.56 -15.08 6.14
C ASN A 34 -8.68 -15.88 7.12
N LEU A 35 -7.36 -15.67 7.09
CA LEU A 35 -6.42 -16.39 7.96
C LEU A 35 -6.62 -16.05 9.44
N TYR A 36 -6.98 -14.82 9.75
CA TYR A 36 -7.09 -14.32 11.13
C TYR A 36 -8.55 -14.11 11.60
N ASP A 37 -9.52 -14.66 10.88
CA ASP A 37 -10.96 -14.52 11.19
C ASP A 37 -11.41 -13.06 11.36
N LEU A 38 -11.00 -12.20 10.41
CA LEU A 38 -11.37 -10.78 10.36
C LEU A 38 -12.40 -10.55 9.26
N ASN A 39 -13.20 -9.50 9.40
CA ASN A 39 -14.04 -9.01 8.32
C ASN A 39 -13.30 -7.96 7.50
N LEU A 40 -13.57 -7.90 6.18
CA LEU A 40 -12.93 -6.95 5.29
C LEU A 40 -13.94 -6.21 4.42
N ILE A 41 -13.84 -4.89 4.42
CA ILE A 41 -14.53 -3.98 3.51
C ILE A 41 -13.48 -3.28 2.64
N LEU A 42 -13.60 -3.39 1.31
CA LEU A 42 -12.75 -2.69 0.37
C LEU A 42 -13.57 -1.66 -0.42
N CYS A 43 -13.14 -0.42 -0.37
CA CYS A 43 -13.73 0.66 -1.16
C CYS A 43 -12.91 0.86 -2.43
N VAL A 44 -13.55 0.74 -3.59
CA VAL A 44 -12.93 0.90 -4.92
C VAL A 44 -13.78 1.82 -5.79
N PRO A 45 -13.19 2.55 -6.75
CA PRO A 45 -13.99 3.30 -7.73
C PRO A 45 -14.88 2.38 -8.55
N ASP A 46 -16.09 2.80 -8.90
CA ASP A 46 -17.07 1.99 -9.65
C ASP A 46 -16.66 1.72 -11.10
N ASN A 47 -15.75 2.53 -11.66
CA ASN A 47 -15.14 2.31 -12.98
C ASN A 47 -13.90 1.39 -12.92
N PHE A 48 -13.65 0.76 -11.77
CA PHE A 48 -12.53 -0.18 -11.62
C PHE A 48 -12.77 -1.48 -12.39
N SER A 49 -11.69 -2.22 -12.70
CA SER A 49 -11.79 -3.48 -13.44
C SER A 49 -12.75 -4.47 -12.79
N LYS A 50 -13.78 -4.91 -13.52
CA LYS A 50 -14.75 -5.91 -13.06
C LYS A 50 -14.07 -7.19 -12.60
N THR A 51 -13.09 -7.68 -13.36
CA THR A 51 -12.30 -8.89 -13.01
C THR A 51 -11.61 -8.74 -11.66
N LYS A 52 -11.02 -7.56 -11.38
CA LYS A 52 -10.39 -7.31 -10.08
C LYS A 52 -11.41 -7.25 -8.95
N ILE A 53 -12.55 -6.61 -9.17
CA ILE A 53 -13.65 -6.58 -8.19
C ILE A 53 -14.12 -8.00 -7.85
N GLU A 54 -14.34 -8.83 -8.87
CA GLU A 54 -14.73 -10.23 -8.66
C GLU A 54 -13.64 -11.04 -7.94
N THR A 55 -12.37 -10.79 -8.25
CA THR A 55 -11.25 -11.41 -7.51
C THR A 55 -11.29 -11.06 -6.02
N LEU A 56 -11.50 -9.79 -5.69
CA LEU A 56 -11.60 -9.36 -4.28
C LEU A 56 -12.78 -10.01 -3.56
N LYS A 57 -13.94 -10.10 -4.22
CA LYS A 57 -15.12 -10.80 -3.68
C LYS A 57 -14.88 -12.29 -3.52
N PHE A 58 -14.22 -12.94 -4.49
CA PHE A 58 -13.85 -14.36 -4.43
C PHE A 58 -13.01 -14.67 -3.19
N TYR A 59 -12.10 -13.77 -2.81
CA TYR A 59 -11.33 -13.88 -1.57
C TYR A 59 -12.11 -13.45 -0.31
N GLY A 60 -13.42 -13.22 -0.39
CA GLY A 60 -14.29 -12.97 0.77
C GLY A 60 -14.41 -11.49 1.17
N ALA A 61 -13.83 -10.55 0.44
CA ALA A 61 -13.97 -9.14 0.78
C ALA A 61 -15.38 -8.60 0.41
N LYS A 62 -15.99 -7.82 1.30
CA LYS A 62 -17.13 -6.96 0.95
C LYS A 62 -16.62 -5.77 0.17
N VAL A 63 -16.98 -5.65 -1.12
CA VAL A 63 -16.55 -4.55 -1.97
C VAL A 63 -17.65 -3.50 -2.05
N LEU A 64 -17.30 -2.25 -1.72
CA LEU A 64 -18.14 -1.07 -1.88
C LEU A 64 -17.62 -0.22 -3.03
N LEU A 65 -18.51 0.14 -3.93
CA LEU A 65 -18.19 0.96 -5.10
C LEU A 65 -18.39 2.45 -4.77
N ALA A 66 -17.36 3.23 -5.02
CA ALA A 66 -17.39 4.68 -4.89
C ALA A 66 -17.59 5.33 -6.25
N ASP A 67 -18.47 6.32 -6.33
CA ASP A 67 -18.80 7.06 -7.54
C ASP A 67 -17.56 7.83 -8.05
N HIS A 68 -16.95 7.34 -9.15
CA HIS A 68 -15.74 7.91 -9.74
C HIS A 68 -15.93 9.34 -10.28
N THR A 69 -17.18 9.76 -10.56
CA THR A 69 -17.46 11.12 -11.02
C THR A 69 -17.24 12.17 -9.94
N LYS A 70 -17.17 11.74 -8.66
CA LYS A 70 -16.87 12.61 -7.50
C LYS A 70 -15.37 12.83 -7.26
N GLY A 71 -14.54 12.40 -8.18
CA GLY A 71 -13.09 12.60 -8.17
C GLY A 71 -12.29 11.30 -7.99
N ASN A 72 -11.01 11.36 -8.33
CA ASN A 72 -10.13 10.19 -8.34
C ASN A 72 -9.84 9.63 -6.93
N ASP A 73 -10.14 10.39 -5.89
CA ASP A 73 -10.03 10.00 -4.48
C ASP A 73 -11.37 9.57 -3.85
N CYS A 74 -12.42 9.33 -4.66
CA CYS A 74 -13.77 9.01 -4.21
C CYS A 74 -13.81 7.84 -3.22
N HIS A 75 -13.07 6.77 -3.48
CA HIS A 75 -12.97 5.59 -2.64
C HIS A 75 -12.31 5.89 -1.29
N ILE A 76 -11.36 6.79 -1.25
CA ILE A 76 -10.68 7.24 -0.03
C ILE A 76 -11.63 8.10 0.81
N LYS A 77 -12.35 9.02 0.17
CA LYS A 77 -13.40 9.82 0.83
C LYS A 77 -14.48 8.93 1.42
N LEU A 78 -14.85 7.87 0.70
CA LEU A 78 -15.83 6.89 1.20
C LEU A 78 -15.32 6.21 2.48
N VAL A 79 -14.08 5.73 2.52
CA VAL A 79 -13.47 5.15 3.74
C VAL A 79 -13.49 6.17 4.88
N LYS A 80 -13.05 7.40 4.63
CA LYS A 80 -13.02 8.45 5.66
C LYS A 80 -14.41 8.75 6.25
N ASN A 81 -15.45 8.76 5.41
CA ASN A 81 -16.83 8.97 5.87
C ASN A 81 -17.32 7.79 6.70
N MET A 82 -17.09 6.56 6.25
CA MET A 82 -17.49 5.36 6.98
C MET A 82 -16.80 5.25 8.34
N LEU A 83 -15.53 5.65 8.44
CA LEU A 83 -14.80 5.69 9.72
C LEU A 83 -15.39 6.70 10.71
N LYS A 84 -15.92 7.85 10.20
CA LYS A 84 -16.62 8.83 11.05
C LYS A 84 -17.96 8.30 11.54
N GLU A 85 -18.70 7.60 10.68
CA GLU A 85 -20.02 7.04 10.99
C GLU A 85 -19.94 5.80 11.89
N ASN A 86 -18.87 5.00 11.74
CA ASN A 86 -18.65 3.79 12.51
C ASN A 86 -17.21 3.68 13.03
N PRO A 87 -16.93 4.19 14.25
CA PRO A 87 -15.60 4.13 14.87
C PRO A 87 -15.08 2.72 15.17
N LYS A 88 -15.92 1.68 15.04
CA LYS A 88 -15.48 0.27 15.19
C LYS A 88 -14.74 -0.27 13.96
N LEU A 89 -14.84 0.42 12.83
CA LEU A 89 -14.07 0.06 11.65
C LEU A 89 -12.60 0.44 11.84
N ILE A 90 -11.70 -0.42 11.38
CA ILE A 90 -10.25 -0.23 11.54
C ILE A 90 -9.63 -0.05 10.16
N ASN A 91 -9.01 1.11 9.92
CA ASN A 91 -8.21 1.36 8.73
C ASN A 91 -6.74 1.11 9.04
N LEU A 92 -6.07 0.33 8.20
CA LEU A 92 -4.65 0.04 8.34
C LEU A 92 -3.77 1.04 7.60
N ASP A 93 -4.32 1.75 6.64
CA ASP A 93 -3.70 2.82 5.86
C ASP A 93 -2.29 2.50 5.36
N GLN A 94 -2.20 1.88 4.19
CA GLN A 94 -0.92 1.49 3.59
C GLN A 94 0.05 2.64 3.31
N PHE A 95 -0.44 3.89 3.32
CA PHE A 95 0.37 5.09 3.01
C PHE A 95 1.06 5.70 4.22
N THR A 96 0.59 5.41 5.43
CA THR A 96 1.12 5.95 6.68
C THR A 96 1.55 4.88 7.68
N ASN A 97 1.21 3.63 7.45
CA ASN A 97 1.49 2.51 8.35
C ASN A 97 2.93 2.00 8.21
N ASN A 98 3.75 2.26 9.19
CA ASN A 98 5.16 1.85 9.21
C ASN A 98 5.39 0.34 9.05
N ALA A 99 4.40 -0.52 9.33
CA ALA A 99 4.51 -1.95 9.06
C ALA A 99 4.62 -2.27 7.56
N ASN A 100 4.22 -1.35 6.67
CA ASN A 100 4.41 -1.49 5.23
C ASN A 100 5.90 -1.42 4.85
N PRO A 101 6.64 -0.32 5.05
CA PRO A 101 8.07 -0.32 4.74
C PRO A 101 8.88 -1.28 5.63
N GLN A 102 8.44 -1.55 6.86
CA GLN A 102 9.17 -2.43 7.77
C GLN A 102 9.27 -3.87 7.27
N ILE A 103 8.21 -4.42 6.66
CA ILE A 103 8.28 -5.78 6.10
C ILE A 103 9.25 -5.83 4.91
N HIS A 104 9.28 -4.79 4.09
CA HIS A 104 10.21 -4.69 2.98
C HIS A 104 11.66 -4.52 3.45
N TYR A 105 11.89 -3.82 4.56
CA TYR A 105 13.21 -3.75 5.19
C TYR A 105 13.65 -5.13 5.69
N ASN A 106 12.80 -5.78 6.50
CA ASN A 106 13.15 -7.01 7.19
C ASN A 106 13.25 -8.23 6.25
N GLN A 107 12.41 -8.28 5.22
CA GLN A 107 12.28 -9.44 4.35
C GLN A 107 12.80 -9.14 2.94
N THR A 108 12.10 -8.33 2.15
CA THR A 108 12.43 -8.09 0.73
C THR A 108 13.87 -7.58 0.55
N GLY A 109 14.29 -6.62 1.37
CA GLY A 109 15.65 -6.07 1.34
C GLY A 109 16.70 -7.13 1.71
N SER A 110 16.43 -7.92 2.73
CA SER A 110 17.31 -9.01 3.15
C SER A 110 17.44 -10.12 2.11
N GLU A 111 16.34 -10.47 1.45
CA GLU A 111 16.31 -11.42 0.33
C GLU A 111 17.14 -10.92 -0.85
N ILE A 112 17.03 -9.64 -1.21
CA ILE A 112 17.85 -9.01 -2.27
C ILE A 112 19.33 -9.02 -1.89
N LEU A 113 19.68 -8.62 -0.66
CA LEU A 113 21.07 -8.65 -0.17
C LEU A 113 21.67 -10.04 -0.30
N SER A 114 20.95 -11.06 0.15
CA SER A 114 21.37 -12.45 0.09
C SER A 114 21.54 -12.92 -1.37
N ALA A 115 20.54 -12.72 -2.21
CA ALA A 115 20.55 -13.14 -3.61
C ALA A 115 21.66 -12.46 -4.42
N MET A 116 21.92 -11.17 -4.16
CA MET A 116 22.93 -10.37 -4.83
C MET A 116 24.30 -10.44 -4.17
N LYS A 117 24.46 -11.22 -3.08
CA LYS A 117 25.71 -11.34 -2.31
C LYS A 117 26.27 -9.98 -1.88
N ASN A 118 25.39 -9.08 -1.42
CA ASN A 118 25.67 -7.69 -1.04
C ASN A 118 26.30 -6.82 -2.18
N ARG A 119 26.08 -7.17 -3.43
CA ARG A 119 26.61 -6.43 -4.60
C ARG A 119 25.46 -5.82 -5.39
N VAL A 120 25.02 -4.64 -4.96
CA VAL A 120 23.98 -3.84 -5.62
C VAL A 120 24.48 -2.40 -5.76
N ASP A 121 24.65 -1.95 -6.99
CA ASP A 121 25.05 -0.56 -7.26
C ASP A 121 23.82 0.36 -7.33
N TYR A 122 22.75 -0.15 -7.92
CA TYR A 122 21.50 0.60 -8.11
C TYR A 122 20.31 -0.26 -7.72
N PHE A 123 19.39 0.31 -6.94
CA PHE A 123 18.06 -0.21 -6.72
C PHE A 123 17.04 0.73 -7.34
N ILE A 124 16.33 0.25 -8.36
CA ILE A 124 15.34 1.03 -9.10
C ILE A 124 13.96 0.47 -8.76
N SER A 125 13.05 1.30 -8.31
CA SER A 125 11.70 0.88 -7.91
C SER A 125 10.66 1.88 -8.38
N VAL A 126 9.56 1.36 -8.93
CA VAL A 126 8.36 2.16 -9.18
C VAL A 126 7.71 2.53 -7.84
N ILE A 127 7.19 3.74 -7.74
CA ILE A 127 6.58 4.25 -6.52
C ILE A 127 5.06 4.09 -6.59
N GLY A 128 4.49 3.28 -5.70
CA GLY A 128 3.05 3.21 -5.41
C GLY A 128 2.77 3.84 -4.04
N SER A 129 2.62 3.03 -2.99
CA SER A 129 2.52 3.53 -1.61
C SER A 129 3.87 4.03 -1.05
N GLY A 130 4.98 3.72 -1.71
CA GLY A 130 6.32 4.03 -1.22
C GLY A 130 6.93 2.97 -0.28
N GLY A 131 6.16 2.00 0.18
CA GLY A 131 6.64 1.02 1.16
C GLY A 131 7.85 0.23 0.69
N THR A 132 7.84 -0.26 -0.55
CA THR A 132 8.93 -1.06 -1.12
C THR A 132 10.23 -0.26 -1.22
N ILE A 133 10.18 0.89 -1.89
CA ILE A 133 11.38 1.70 -2.10
C ILE A 133 11.97 2.17 -0.76
N THR A 134 11.12 2.53 0.19
CA THR A 134 11.53 2.96 1.52
C THR A 134 12.17 1.81 2.30
N GLY A 135 11.49 0.68 2.42
CA GLY A 135 11.99 -0.45 3.22
C GLY A 135 13.23 -1.09 2.62
N VAL A 136 13.18 -1.44 1.33
CA VAL A 136 14.34 -2.02 0.63
C VAL A 136 15.48 -1.02 0.55
N GLY A 137 15.19 0.22 0.17
CA GLY A 137 16.21 1.28 0.05
C GLY A 137 16.96 1.48 1.36
N LYS A 138 16.23 1.55 2.49
CA LYS A 138 16.86 1.63 3.81
C LYS A 138 17.71 0.40 4.12
N CYS A 139 17.19 -0.80 3.89
CA CYS A 139 17.94 -2.04 4.12
C CYS A 139 19.25 -2.09 3.31
N LEU A 140 19.19 -1.71 2.03
CA LEU A 140 20.37 -1.69 1.17
C LEU A 140 21.38 -0.63 1.62
N LYS A 141 20.94 0.59 1.94
CA LYS A 141 21.83 1.67 2.42
C LYS A 141 22.49 1.34 3.76
N ASP A 142 21.81 0.62 4.65
CA ASP A 142 22.38 0.20 5.93
C ASP A 142 23.48 -0.87 5.75
N ASN A 143 23.50 -1.61 4.62
CA ASN A 143 24.43 -2.71 4.36
C ASN A 143 25.43 -2.47 3.22
N ILE A 144 25.18 -1.50 2.31
CA ILE A 144 26.01 -1.22 1.14
C ILE A 144 26.30 0.28 1.05
N LYS A 145 27.56 0.66 1.21
CA LYS A 145 28.00 2.07 1.37
C LYS A 145 27.62 3.01 0.22
N ASN A 146 27.68 2.53 -1.01
CA ASN A 146 27.54 3.40 -2.20
C ASN A 146 26.31 3.07 -3.06
N VAL A 147 25.34 2.29 -2.54
CA VAL A 147 24.16 1.93 -3.29
C VAL A 147 23.31 3.18 -3.58
N LYS A 148 22.85 3.31 -4.81
CA LYS A 148 21.95 4.38 -5.24
C LYS A 148 20.52 3.84 -5.31
N ILE A 149 19.59 4.58 -4.72
CA ILE A 149 18.16 4.25 -4.71
C ILE A 149 17.44 5.20 -5.66
N ILE A 150 16.78 4.66 -6.68
CA ILE A 150 16.11 5.43 -7.73
C ILE A 150 14.62 5.11 -7.73
N GLY A 151 13.80 6.13 -7.47
CA GLY A 151 12.36 6.06 -7.64
C GLY A 151 11.95 6.37 -9.08
N VAL A 152 10.97 5.63 -9.59
CA VAL A 152 10.41 5.85 -10.92
C VAL A 152 8.93 6.12 -10.80
N GLU A 153 8.47 7.16 -11.46
CA GLU A 153 7.07 7.55 -11.54
C GLU A 153 6.62 7.70 -13.01
N PRO A 154 5.31 7.62 -13.29
CA PRO A 154 4.79 7.92 -14.61
C PRO A 154 5.13 9.36 -15.04
N LEU A 155 5.37 9.55 -16.33
CA LEU A 155 5.67 10.87 -16.88
C LEU A 155 4.62 11.91 -16.46
N GLY A 156 5.09 13.01 -15.91
CA GLY A 156 4.26 14.11 -15.41
C GLY A 156 3.77 13.96 -13.98
N CYS A 157 3.95 12.80 -13.35
CA CYS A 157 3.72 12.65 -11.91
C CYS A 157 4.95 13.09 -11.12
N ASP A 158 4.73 13.69 -9.95
CA ASP A 158 5.76 14.05 -8.97
C ASP A 158 5.14 13.95 -7.57
N ILE A 159 5.29 12.80 -6.97
CA ILE A 159 4.67 12.51 -5.66
C ILE A 159 5.27 13.39 -4.54
N LEU A 160 6.53 13.80 -4.68
CA LEU A 160 7.19 14.66 -3.69
C LEU A 160 6.55 16.04 -3.67
N ASN A 161 6.19 16.57 -4.83
CA ASN A 161 5.52 17.86 -4.99
C ASN A 161 3.99 17.74 -5.05
N ASN A 162 3.42 16.55 -4.81
CA ASN A 162 1.97 16.27 -4.91
C ASN A 162 1.39 16.54 -6.31
N ILE A 163 2.18 16.34 -7.36
CA ILE A 163 1.71 16.45 -8.74
C ILE A 163 1.28 15.07 -9.21
N PHE A 164 0.04 14.95 -9.65
CA PHE A 164 -0.50 13.74 -10.23
C PHE A 164 -1.15 14.06 -11.58
N ILE A 165 -0.75 13.31 -12.61
CA ILE A 165 -1.39 13.32 -13.93
C ILE A 165 -2.06 11.96 -14.15
N PRO A 166 -3.34 11.91 -14.58
CA PRO A 166 -4.01 10.66 -14.87
C PRO A 166 -3.23 9.84 -15.91
N HIS A 167 -2.96 8.57 -15.58
CA HIS A 167 -2.24 7.65 -16.44
C HIS A 167 -2.82 6.22 -16.35
N LYS A 168 -2.45 5.34 -17.30
CA LYS A 168 -2.96 3.96 -17.38
C LYS A 168 -2.09 2.93 -16.65
N ILE A 169 -0.97 3.33 -16.05
CA ILE A 169 -0.06 2.44 -15.34
C ILE A 169 -0.65 2.16 -13.95
N GLN A 170 -1.05 0.92 -13.72
CA GLN A 170 -1.73 0.54 -12.48
C GLN A 170 -0.75 0.42 -11.31
N ALA A 171 -1.24 0.74 -10.11
CA ALA A 171 -0.52 0.62 -8.83
C ALA A 171 0.73 1.52 -8.70
N THR A 172 0.86 2.54 -9.52
CA THR A 172 1.93 3.53 -9.48
C THR A 172 1.38 4.91 -9.22
N ALA A 173 2.19 5.81 -8.67
CA ALA A 173 1.88 7.19 -8.32
C ALA A 173 0.44 7.34 -7.78
N SER A 174 0.29 7.35 -6.48
CA SER A 174 -1.02 7.50 -5.88
C SER A 174 -1.29 8.97 -5.57
N TRP A 175 -2.57 9.37 -5.59
CA TRP A 175 -3.05 10.67 -5.13
C TRP A 175 -2.79 10.94 -3.63
N HIS A 176 -2.26 9.95 -2.92
CA HIS A 176 -1.98 10.05 -1.51
C HIS A 176 -0.53 10.35 -1.24
N LYS A 177 -0.31 11.42 -0.50
CA LYS A 177 0.98 11.69 0.10
C LYS A 177 1.27 10.56 1.09
N THR A 178 2.35 9.83 0.85
CA THR A 178 2.88 8.88 1.82
C THR A 178 3.79 9.60 2.80
N THR A 179 3.86 9.07 4.02
CA THR A 179 4.77 9.59 5.05
C THR A 179 6.14 8.90 5.05
N PHE A 180 6.38 7.98 4.10
CA PHE A 180 7.54 7.07 4.15
C PHE A 180 8.81 7.60 3.51
N TYR A 181 8.81 8.74 2.78
CA TYR A 181 10.01 9.23 2.11
C TYR A 181 10.99 9.86 3.11
N TYR A 182 12.00 9.10 3.51
CA TYR A 182 13.13 9.54 4.31
C TYR A 182 14.44 9.50 3.53
N PHE A 183 14.40 9.57 2.18
CA PHE A 183 15.61 9.56 1.38
C PHE A 183 15.80 10.92 0.70
N GLU A 184 16.95 11.52 0.93
CA GLU A 184 17.49 12.49 0.00
C GLU A 184 17.80 11.71 -1.28
N PHE A 185 17.01 11.94 -2.33
CA PHE A 185 17.33 11.48 -3.67
C PHE A 185 18.48 12.40 -4.15
N ASN A 186 19.71 11.88 -4.13
CA ASN A 186 20.87 12.52 -4.73
C ASN A 186 20.92 12.16 -6.22
#